data_5600b5598c1769b94f5d76568a513360
#
_entry.id   5600b5598c1769b94f5d76568a513360
#
_cell.length_a   1.000
_cell.length_b   1.000
_cell.length_c   1.000
_cell.angle_alpha   90.00
_cell.angle_beta   90.00
_cell.angle_gamma   90.00
#
_symmetry.space_group_name_H-M   'P 1'
#
loop_
_entity.id
_entity.type
_entity.pdbx_description
1 polymer ?
#
loop_
_entity_poly.entity_id
_entity_poly.type
_entity_poly.pdbx_seq_one_letter_code
_entity_poly.pdbx_strand_id
1 'polypeptide(L)'
;MVDNLLKNINSNYKRLEKIQQQIATGSTVLLPSDDPAQVTTIMRTKRAINESTQFIANSDKGVTWLNSADSALSEATKVLQRARELLVRGSTGTNTQGERDIIATEIEQLIKHLVNVGNCSINGRHIFAGQKTLIQPYTYDEVNRMISYHGDNEYIQVEISPGVKENIGEPGIGIFGKADDPSDS
;
A
#
# COMPACT_ATOMS: atom_id res chain seq x y z
N MET A 1 28.11 64.23 17.70
CA MET A 1 28.94 63.04 18.06
C MET A 1 28.16 61.98 18.78
N VAL A 2 27.35 62.33 19.78
CA VAL A 2 26.50 61.38 20.54
C VAL A 2 25.47 60.65 19.65
N ASP A 3 24.82 61.35 18.71
CA ASP A 3 23.84 60.75 17.78
C ASP A 3 24.42 59.65 16.86
N ASN A 4 25.69 59.88 16.41
CA ASN A 4 26.34 58.81 15.60
C ASN A 4 26.74 57.61 16.43
N LEU A 5 27.10 57.81 17.70
CA LEU A 5 27.35 56.68 18.63
C LEU A 5 26.12 55.89 18.91
N LEU A 6 24.97 56.55 19.17
CA LEU A 6 23.68 55.91 19.39
C LEU A 6 23.19 55.13 18.16
N LYS A 7 23.36 55.67 16.95
CA LYS A 7 23.05 54.98 15.69
C LYS A 7 23.89 53.73 15.51
N ASN A 8 25.19 53.80 15.80
CA ASN A 8 26.09 52.66 15.69
C ASN A 8 25.74 51.55 16.72
N ILE A 9 25.44 51.93 17.96
CA ILE A 9 25.02 51.00 18.99
C ILE A 9 23.72 50.31 18.58
N ASN A 10 22.70 51.02 18.17
CA ASN A 10 21.43 50.46 17.70
C ASN A 10 21.62 49.54 16.48
N SER A 11 22.51 49.89 15.56
CA SER A 11 22.83 49.03 14.42
C SER A 11 23.50 47.71 14.84
N ASN A 12 24.41 47.78 15.81
CA ASN A 12 25.07 46.62 16.36
C ASN A 12 24.10 45.72 17.12
N TYR A 13 23.16 46.26 17.91
CA TYR A 13 22.12 45.48 18.57
C TYR A 13 21.24 44.75 17.56
N LYS A 14 20.78 45.40 16.50
CA LYS A 14 19.99 44.74 15.42
C LYS A 14 20.77 43.64 14.73
N ARG A 15 22.08 43.82 14.49
CA ARG A 15 22.93 42.76 13.95
C ARG A 15 23.08 41.59 14.88
N LEU A 16 23.24 41.85 16.17
CA LEU A 16 23.39 40.80 17.18
C LEU A 16 22.10 39.99 17.32
N GLU A 17 20.96 40.66 17.36
CA GLU A 17 19.63 40.02 17.35
C GLU A 17 19.43 39.13 16.10
N LYS A 18 19.77 39.62 14.92
CA LYS A 18 19.68 38.84 13.67
C LYS A 18 20.60 37.61 13.72
N ILE A 19 21.84 37.76 14.20
CA ILE A 19 22.77 36.62 14.34
C ILE A 19 22.24 35.57 15.35
N GLN A 20 21.70 36.05 16.49
CA GLN A 20 21.09 35.15 17.47
C GLN A 20 19.92 34.37 16.87
N GLN A 21 19.04 35.00 16.10
CA GLN A 21 17.94 34.34 15.39
C GLN A 21 18.44 33.34 14.34
N GLN A 22 19.50 33.69 13.59
CA GLN A 22 20.12 32.81 12.62
C GLN A 22 20.71 31.55 13.29
N ILE A 23 21.36 31.72 14.44
CA ILE A 23 21.89 30.59 15.23
C ILE A 23 20.75 29.73 15.77
N ALA A 24 19.71 30.34 16.32
CA ALA A 24 18.58 29.65 16.93
C ALA A 24 17.77 28.85 15.89
N THR A 25 17.65 29.37 14.67
CA THR A 25 16.89 28.72 13.58
C THR A 25 17.75 27.85 12.67
N GLY A 26 19.07 27.96 12.74
CA GLY A 26 20.01 27.33 11.81
C GLY A 26 19.89 27.82 10.36
N SER A 27 19.17 28.93 10.13
CA SER A 27 18.92 29.50 8.81
C SER A 27 19.59 30.86 8.64
N THR A 28 20.32 31.06 7.55
CA THR A 28 20.96 32.34 7.22
C THR A 28 19.97 33.38 6.70
N VAL A 29 18.84 32.95 6.14
CA VAL A 29 17.75 33.79 5.61
C VAL A 29 16.53 33.59 6.48
N LEU A 30 16.12 34.63 7.20
CA LEU A 30 14.98 34.60 8.12
C LEU A 30 13.72 35.18 7.49
N LEU A 31 13.85 36.20 6.68
CA LEU A 31 12.73 36.88 6.02
C LEU A 31 12.91 36.88 4.50
N PRO A 32 11.83 36.81 3.73
CA PRO A 32 11.87 36.91 2.27
C PRO A 32 12.48 38.22 1.76
N SER A 33 12.45 39.26 2.59
CA SER A 33 13.04 40.58 2.31
C SER A 33 14.56 40.64 2.49
N ASP A 34 15.17 39.62 3.17
CA ASP A 34 16.63 39.64 3.42
C ASP A 34 17.43 39.36 2.15
N ASP A 35 16.99 38.34 1.37
CA ASP A 35 17.55 37.96 0.07
C ASP A 35 16.51 37.21 -0.77
N PRO A 36 15.79 37.91 -1.66
CA PRO A 36 14.74 37.29 -2.48
C PRO A 36 15.25 36.18 -3.40
N ALA A 37 16.48 36.23 -3.87
CA ALA A 37 17.07 35.24 -4.76
C ALA A 37 17.39 33.96 -4.00
N GLN A 38 17.96 34.04 -2.81
CA GLN A 38 18.23 32.91 -1.94
C GLN A 38 16.93 32.29 -1.43
N VAL A 39 15.93 33.08 -1.07
CA VAL A 39 14.59 32.55 -0.66
C VAL A 39 13.98 31.68 -1.74
N THR A 40 14.02 32.11 -3.00
CA THR A 40 13.51 31.34 -4.12
C THR A 40 14.21 29.99 -4.24
N THR A 41 15.54 29.98 -4.10
CA THR A 41 16.34 28.74 -4.15
C THR A 41 16.03 27.82 -2.97
N ILE A 42 15.95 28.39 -1.74
CA ILE A 42 15.58 27.64 -0.53
C ILE A 42 14.19 27.00 -0.68
N MET A 43 13.21 27.75 -1.19
CA MET A 43 11.85 27.23 -1.41
C MET A 43 11.82 26.10 -2.44
N ARG A 44 12.58 26.22 -3.55
CA ARG A 44 12.71 25.15 -4.56
C ARG A 44 13.33 23.90 -3.95
N THR A 45 14.42 24.08 -3.20
CA THR A 45 15.11 22.95 -2.56
C THR A 45 14.22 22.26 -1.51
N LYS A 46 13.54 23.05 -0.67
CA LYS A 46 12.58 22.48 0.31
C LYS A 46 11.45 21.72 -0.37
N ARG A 47 10.91 22.24 -1.49
CA ARG A 47 9.90 21.53 -2.27
C ARG A 47 10.44 20.20 -2.81
N ALA A 48 11.64 20.22 -3.42
CA ALA A 48 12.27 19.00 -3.94
C ALA A 48 12.54 17.96 -2.83
N ILE A 49 12.95 18.40 -1.64
CA ILE A 49 13.14 17.51 -0.48
C ILE A 49 11.80 16.90 -0.06
N ASN A 50 10.75 17.73 0.06
CA ASN A 50 9.42 17.23 0.45
C ASN A 50 8.86 16.24 -0.57
N GLU A 51 9.00 16.52 -1.87
CA GLU A 51 8.62 15.63 -2.96
C GLU A 51 9.38 14.29 -2.86
N SER A 52 10.71 14.35 -2.71
CA SER A 52 11.54 13.15 -2.55
C SER A 52 11.14 12.34 -1.30
N THR A 53 10.87 13.01 -0.19
CA THR A 53 10.40 12.37 1.05
C THR A 53 9.06 11.68 0.83
N GLN A 54 8.14 12.31 0.07
CA GLN A 54 6.86 11.71 -0.28
C GLN A 54 7.03 10.47 -1.17
N PHE A 55 7.93 10.51 -2.16
CA PHE A 55 8.22 9.35 -3.02
C PHE A 55 8.81 8.19 -2.23
N ILE A 56 9.70 8.46 -1.28
CA ILE A 56 10.23 7.42 -0.36
C ILE A 56 9.08 6.80 0.43
N ALA A 57 8.23 7.60 1.06
CA ALA A 57 7.09 7.11 1.82
C ALA A 57 6.08 6.31 0.96
N ASN A 58 5.91 6.71 -0.29
CA ASN A 58 5.10 6.00 -1.26
C ASN A 58 5.71 4.64 -1.63
N SER A 59 7.02 4.61 -1.86
CA SER A 59 7.76 3.37 -2.14
C SER A 59 7.69 2.39 -0.97
N ASP A 60 7.86 2.86 0.26
CA ASP A 60 7.76 2.03 1.47
C ASP A 60 6.35 1.42 1.63
N LYS A 61 5.30 2.21 1.33
CA LYS A 61 3.93 1.68 1.30
C LYS A 61 3.76 0.63 0.21
N GLY A 62 4.33 0.85 -0.97
CA GLY A 62 4.32 -0.11 -2.07
C GLY A 62 4.99 -1.43 -1.70
N VAL A 63 6.19 -1.36 -1.10
CA VAL A 63 6.92 -2.54 -0.62
C VAL A 63 6.11 -3.30 0.44
N THR A 64 5.50 -2.59 1.40
CA THR A 64 4.66 -3.22 2.43
C THR A 64 3.47 -3.94 1.81
N TRP A 65 2.83 -3.32 0.82
CA TRP A 65 1.71 -3.91 0.09
C TRP A 65 2.11 -5.17 -0.66
N LEU A 66 3.19 -5.10 -1.43
CA LEU A 66 3.71 -6.24 -2.21
C LEU A 66 4.15 -7.41 -1.32
N ASN A 67 4.83 -7.14 -0.20
CA ASN A 67 5.21 -8.18 0.77
C ASN A 67 4.00 -8.90 1.36
N SER A 68 2.93 -8.17 1.61
CA SER A 68 1.69 -8.78 2.13
C SER A 68 0.96 -9.57 1.05
N ALA A 69 0.97 -9.10 -0.19
CA ALA A 69 0.45 -9.85 -1.32
C ALA A 69 1.25 -11.15 -1.55
N ASP A 70 2.58 -11.10 -1.50
CA ASP A 70 3.45 -12.28 -1.61
C ASP A 70 3.18 -13.29 -0.51
N SER A 71 3.02 -12.84 0.73
CA SER A 71 2.67 -13.70 1.87
C SER A 71 1.31 -14.39 1.66
N ALA A 72 0.31 -13.65 1.19
CA ALA A 72 -1.02 -14.19 0.91
C ALA A 72 -0.98 -15.20 -0.26
N LEU A 73 -0.23 -14.92 -1.32
CA LEU A 73 -0.07 -15.81 -2.47
C LEU A 73 0.70 -17.09 -2.10
N SER A 74 1.70 -16.96 -1.22
CA SER A 74 2.41 -18.12 -0.66
C SER A 74 1.47 -19.03 0.12
N GLU A 75 0.58 -18.45 0.92
CA GLU A 75 -0.44 -19.22 1.67
C GLU A 75 -1.47 -19.84 0.73
N ALA A 76 -1.98 -19.09 -0.26
CA ALA A 76 -2.88 -19.63 -1.28
C ALA A 76 -2.27 -20.83 -2.01
N THR A 77 -0.99 -20.76 -2.34
CA THR A 77 -0.25 -21.84 -3.00
C THR A 77 -0.24 -23.12 -2.13
N LYS A 78 -0.01 -23.00 -0.82
CA LYS A 78 -0.02 -24.14 0.11
C LYS A 78 -1.42 -24.76 0.20
N VAL A 79 -2.46 -23.93 0.28
CA VAL A 79 -3.85 -24.37 0.30
C VAL A 79 -4.19 -25.15 -0.97
N LEU A 80 -3.81 -24.64 -2.14
CA LEU A 80 -4.03 -25.30 -3.42
C LEU A 80 -3.26 -26.61 -3.55
N GLN A 81 -2.01 -26.67 -3.06
CA GLN A 81 -1.24 -27.91 -3.01
C GLN A 81 -1.95 -28.96 -2.15
N ARG A 82 -2.44 -28.57 -0.97
CA ARG A 82 -3.18 -29.47 -0.09
C ARG A 82 -4.49 -29.96 -0.72
N ALA A 83 -5.22 -29.05 -1.38
CA ALA A 83 -6.43 -29.42 -2.12
C ALA A 83 -6.13 -30.43 -3.24
N ARG A 84 -5.04 -30.23 -3.99
CA ARG A 84 -4.58 -31.17 -5.02
C ARG A 84 -4.26 -32.56 -4.45
N GLU A 85 -3.54 -32.63 -3.32
CA GLU A 85 -3.27 -33.92 -2.64
C GLU A 85 -4.55 -34.65 -2.27
N LEU A 86 -5.52 -33.95 -1.70
CA LEU A 86 -6.82 -34.51 -1.32
C LEU A 86 -7.62 -34.98 -2.53
N LEU A 87 -7.61 -34.22 -3.62
CA LEU A 87 -8.29 -34.61 -4.87
C LEU A 87 -7.67 -35.89 -5.48
N VAL A 88 -6.32 -35.96 -5.51
CA VAL A 88 -5.62 -37.19 -5.96
C VAL A 88 -5.98 -38.38 -5.07
N ARG A 89 -5.95 -38.18 -3.74
CA ARG A 89 -6.35 -39.22 -2.79
C ARG A 89 -7.82 -39.62 -2.98
N GLY A 90 -8.72 -38.64 -3.14
CA GLY A 90 -10.16 -38.89 -3.30
C GLY A 90 -10.52 -39.62 -4.62
N SER A 91 -9.69 -39.44 -5.67
CA SER A 91 -9.90 -40.08 -6.99
C SER A 91 -9.52 -41.55 -7.03
N THR A 92 -8.82 -42.08 -6.02
CA THR A 92 -8.47 -43.51 -5.97
C THR A 92 -9.71 -44.36 -5.71
N GLY A 93 -9.89 -45.41 -6.51
CA GLY A 93 -11.06 -46.28 -6.46
C GLY A 93 -11.20 -47.13 -5.18
N THR A 94 -10.20 -47.05 -4.29
CA THR A 94 -10.16 -47.82 -3.03
C THR A 94 -10.86 -47.12 -1.85
N ASN A 95 -11.23 -45.84 -1.99
CA ASN A 95 -11.88 -45.10 -0.91
C ASN A 95 -13.32 -45.51 -0.71
N THR A 96 -13.71 -45.73 0.54
CA THR A 96 -15.10 -45.88 0.95
C THR A 96 -15.89 -44.56 0.81
N GLN A 97 -17.23 -44.63 0.81
CA GLN A 97 -18.07 -43.43 0.76
C GLN A 97 -17.76 -42.49 1.94
N GLY A 98 -17.61 -43.02 3.16
CA GLY A 98 -17.30 -42.21 4.33
C GLY A 98 -15.96 -41.50 4.24
N GLU A 99 -14.93 -42.11 3.64
CA GLU A 99 -13.65 -41.46 3.39
C GLU A 99 -13.76 -40.36 2.35
N ARG A 100 -14.57 -40.51 1.32
CA ARG A 100 -14.85 -39.46 0.33
C ARG A 100 -15.59 -38.27 0.95
N ASP A 101 -16.53 -38.51 1.86
CA ASP A 101 -17.28 -37.47 2.55
C ASP A 101 -16.36 -36.65 3.48
N ILE A 102 -15.39 -37.29 4.14
CA ILE A 102 -14.37 -36.63 4.94
C ILE A 102 -13.47 -35.74 4.05
N ILE A 103 -13.01 -36.29 2.91
CA ILE A 103 -12.18 -35.52 1.96
C ILE A 103 -12.96 -34.31 1.40
N ALA A 104 -14.24 -34.49 1.05
CA ALA A 104 -15.09 -33.43 0.57
C ALA A 104 -15.24 -32.30 1.62
N THR A 105 -15.40 -32.64 2.89
CA THR A 105 -15.48 -31.70 4.00
C THR A 105 -14.14 -30.92 4.17
N GLU A 106 -13.01 -31.63 4.07
CA GLU A 106 -11.68 -30.98 4.15
C GLU A 106 -11.47 -30.02 2.97
N ILE A 107 -11.86 -30.41 1.76
CA ILE A 107 -11.77 -29.52 0.57
C ILE A 107 -12.64 -28.27 0.77
N GLU A 108 -13.85 -28.41 1.32
CA GLU A 108 -14.72 -27.25 1.61
C GLU A 108 -14.08 -26.28 2.61
N GLN A 109 -13.41 -26.79 3.64
CA GLN A 109 -12.65 -25.94 4.57
C GLN A 109 -11.48 -25.24 3.88
N LEU A 110 -10.79 -25.91 2.95
CA LEU A 110 -9.71 -25.29 2.16
C LEU A 110 -10.24 -24.19 1.23
N ILE A 111 -11.43 -24.37 0.65
CA ILE A 111 -12.10 -23.32 -0.16
C ILE A 111 -12.39 -22.09 0.71
N LYS A 112 -13.00 -22.28 1.90
CA LYS A 112 -13.25 -21.19 2.85
C LYS A 112 -11.95 -20.49 3.27
N HIS A 113 -10.89 -21.27 3.48
CA HIS A 113 -9.58 -20.69 3.81
C HIS A 113 -9.01 -19.89 2.64
N LEU A 114 -9.12 -20.37 1.40
CA LEU A 114 -8.67 -19.65 0.21
C LEU A 114 -9.43 -18.32 0.02
N VAL A 115 -10.74 -18.33 0.25
CA VAL A 115 -11.57 -17.11 0.25
C VAL A 115 -11.08 -16.10 1.30
N ASN A 116 -10.74 -16.59 2.51
CA ASN A 116 -10.19 -15.72 3.56
C ASN A 116 -8.83 -15.14 3.17
N VAL A 117 -7.97 -15.93 2.52
CA VAL A 117 -6.69 -15.45 1.97
C VAL A 117 -6.93 -14.38 0.89
N GLY A 118 -7.89 -14.59 -0.01
CA GLY A 118 -8.30 -13.60 -1.01
C GLY A 118 -8.88 -12.31 -0.41
N ASN A 119 -9.41 -12.39 0.82
CA ASN A 119 -9.96 -11.25 1.56
C ASN A 119 -8.95 -10.59 2.51
N CYS A 120 -7.67 -10.95 2.43
CA CYS A 120 -6.66 -10.34 3.28
C CYS A 120 -6.60 -8.81 3.10
N SER A 121 -6.31 -8.11 4.20
CA SER A 121 -6.31 -6.65 4.22
C SER A 121 -5.15 -6.08 5.03
N ILE A 122 -4.69 -4.89 4.64
CA ILE A 122 -3.69 -4.09 5.34
C ILE A 122 -4.35 -2.77 5.74
N ASN A 123 -4.32 -2.43 7.02
CA ASN A 123 -4.92 -1.18 7.54
C ASN A 123 -6.37 -0.97 7.08
N GLY A 124 -7.15 -2.07 7.01
CA GLY A 124 -8.55 -2.03 6.58
C GLY A 124 -8.76 -1.89 5.07
N ARG A 125 -7.72 -2.09 4.27
CA ARG A 125 -7.80 -2.10 2.81
C ARG A 125 -7.48 -3.47 2.26
N HIS A 126 -8.38 -4.04 1.48
CA HIS A 126 -8.21 -5.34 0.85
C HIS A 126 -7.20 -5.27 -0.31
N ILE A 127 -6.29 -6.26 -0.35
CA ILE A 127 -5.16 -6.26 -1.27
C ILE A 127 -5.60 -6.63 -2.69
N PHE A 128 -6.54 -7.56 -2.80
CA PHE A 128 -6.98 -8.14 -4.07
C PHE A 128 -8.30 -7.57 -4.61
N ALA A 129 -8.77 -6.45 -4.05
CA ALA A 129 -10.00 -5.81 -4.47
C ALA A 129 -9.85 -4.83 -5.65
N GLY A 130 -8.64 -4.71 -6.22
CA GLY A 130 -8.31 -3.67 -7.19
C GLY A 130 -8.35 -2.29 -6.53
N GLN A 131 -8.95 -1.29 -7.18
CA GLN A 131 -9.09 0.05 -6.60
C GLN A 131 -10.19 0.12 -5.52
N LYS A 132 -11.13 -0.84 -5.49
CA LYS A 132 -12.20 -0.91 -4.47
C LYS A 132 -11.72 -1.48 -3.13
N THR A 133 -10.61 -1.01 -2.63
CA THR A 133 -9.89 -1.55 -1.46
C THR A 133 -10.69 -1.61 -0.16
N LEU A 134 -11.81 -0.89 -0.06
CA LEU A 134 -12.67 -0.85 1.13
C LEU A 134 -13.78 -1.92 1.10
N ILE A 135 -13.97 -2.60 -0.02
CA ILE A 135 -14.97 -3.65 -0.19
C ILE A 135 -14.29 -5.01 -0.09
N GLN A 136 -14.91 -5.95 0.61
CA GLN A 136 -14.46 -7.34 0.66
C GLN A 136 -14.54 -7.94 -0.74
N PRO A 137 -13.41 -8.38 -1.33
CA PRO A 137 -13.39 -8.82 -2.72
C PRO A 137 -14.09 -10.14 -2.97
N TYR A 138 -14.03 -11.09 -2.05
CA TYR A 138 -14.59 -12.42 -2.24
C TYR A 138 -15.66 -12.76 -1.22
N THR A 139 -16.79 -13.29 -1.69
CA THR A 139 -17.82 -13.89 -0.84
C THR A 139 -18.06 -15.33 -1.26
N TYR A 140 -18.26 -16.22 -0.30
CA TYR A 140 -18.58 -17.63 -0.54
C TYR A 140 -20.01 -17.91 -0.13
N ASP A 141 -20.83 -18.34 -1.07
CA ASP A 141 -22.19 -18.82 -0.84
C ASP A 141 -22.12 -20.34 -0.56
N GLU A 142 -22.36 -20.72 0.68
CA GLU A 142 -22.31 -22.13 1.11
C GLU A 142 -23.44 -22.97 0.51
N VAL A 143 -24.59 -22.37 0.18
CA VAL A 143 -25.76 -23.07 -0.35
C VAL A 143 -25.53 -23.43 -1.82
N ASN A 144 -25.11 -22.45 -2.60
CA ASN A 144 -24.87 -22.64 -4.04
C ASN A 144 -23.43 -23.09 -4.35
N ARG A 145 -22.54 -23.10 -3.34
CA ARG A 145 -21.10 -23.41 -3.47
C ARG A 145 -20.41 -22.52 -4.51
N MET A 146 -20.81 -21.26 -4.56
CA MET A 146 -20.31 -20.28 -5.51
C MET A 146 -19.44 -19.23 -4.82
N ILE A 147 -18.40 -18.81 -5.49
CA ILE A 147 -17.54 -17.70 -5.05
C ILE A 147 -17.85 -16.51 -5.95
N SER A 148 -18.20 -15.38 -5.36
CA SER A 148 -18.45 -14.12 -6.10
C SER A 148 -17.33 -13.12 -5.84
N TYR A 149 -16.90 -12.43 -6.90
CA TYR A 149 -15.91 -11.37 -6.82
C TYR A 149 -16.58 -9.98 -6.95
N HIS A 150 -16.33 -9.09 -5.99
CA HIS A 150 -16.92 -7.75 -5.91
C HIS A 150 -15.91 -6.62 -6.12
N GLY A 151 -14.64 -6.96 -6.32
CA GLY A 151 -13.58 -6.01 -6.65
C GLY A 151 -13.74 -5.40 -8.04
N ASP A 152 -12.71 -4.72 -8.49
CA ASP A 152 -12.57 -4.30 -9.88
C ASP A 152 -11.28 -4.87 -10.49
N ASN A 153 -11.07 -4.60 -11.80
CA ASN A 153 -9.92 -5.10 -12.55
C ASN A 153 -8.84 -4.01 -12.73
N GLU A 154 -8.86 -2.99 -11.89
CA GLU A 154 -7.94 -1.87 -11.97
C GLU A 154 -6.74 -2.07 -11.06
N TYR A 155 -5.55 -1.67 -11.54
CA TYR A 155 -4.32 -1.75 -10.76
C TYR A 155 -4.22 -0.60 -9.76
N ILE A 156 -3.73 -0.89 -8.57
CA ILE A 156 -3.33 0.15 -7.61
C ILE A 156 -1.97 0.67 -8.04
N GLN A 157 -1.90 1.97 -8.28
CA GLN A 157 -0.68 2.64 -8.71
C GLN A 157 -0.18 3.60 -7.65
N VAL A 158 1.14 3.68 -7.52
CA VAL A 158 1.83 4.61 -6.64
C VAL A 158 2.88 5.38 -7.42
N GLU A 159 2.92 6.68 -7.24
CA GLU A 159 3.95 7.52 -7.84
C GLU A 159 5.23 7.47 -6.99
N ILE A 160 6.32 6.97 -7.60
CA ILE A 160 7.63 6.75 -6.96
C ILE A 160 8.69 7.76 -7.41
N SER A 161 8.41 8.50 -8.48
CA SER A 161 9.24 9.59 -9.01
C SER A 161 8.34 10.52 -9.83
N PRO A 162 8.76 11.76 -10.12
CA PRO A 162 7.94 12.69 -10.91
C PRO A 162 7.49 12.08 -12.23
N GLY A 163 6.19 11.84 -12.37
CA GLY A 163 5.58 11.25 -13.57
C GLY A 163 5.78 9.74 -13.74
N VAL A 164 6.44 9.04 -12.81
CA VAL A 164 6.64 7.59 -12.84
C VAL A 164 5.71 6.94 -11.83
N LYS A 165 4.76 6.14 -12.33
CA LYS A 165 3.81 5.38 -11.54
C LYS A 165 4.10 3.89 -11.70
N GLU A 166 4.14 3.18 -10.58
CA GLU A 166 4.32 1.74 -10.53
C GLU A 166 3.08 1.04 -9.96
N ASN A 167 2.78 -0.13 -10.51
CA ASN A 167 1.70 -0.97 -10.03
C ASN A 167 2.17 -1.68 -8.74
N ILE A 168 1.42 -1.49 -7.66
CA ILE A 168 1.71 -2.13 -6.37
C ILE A 168 0.70 -3.20 -5.98
N GLY A 169 -0.36 -3.38 -6.75
CA GLY A 169 -1.40 -4.38 -6.50
C GLY A 169 -1.88 -5.02 -7.78
N GLU A 170 -2.06 -6.33 -7.72
CA GLU A 170 -2.70 -7.14 -8.75
C GLU A 170 -4.16 -7.35 -8.36
N PRO A 171 -5.14 -7.10 -9.23
CA PRO A 171 -6.54 -7.40 -8.94
C PRO A 171 -6.74 -8.90 -8.78
N GLY A 172 -7.60 -9.30 -7.84
CA GLY A 172 -7.83 -10.70 -7.52
C GLY A 172 -8.32 -11.53 -8.70
N ILE A 173 -9.04 -10.93 -9.64
CA ILE A 173 -9.52 -11.59 -10.86
C ILE A 173 -8.38 -12.11 -11.73
N GLY A 174 -7.22 -11.42 -11.75
CA GLY A 174 -6.04 -11.87 -12.48
C GLY A 174 -5.34 -13.06 -11.83
N ILE A 175 -5.50 -13.24 -10.52
CA ILE A 175 -4.80 -14.26 -9.71
C ILE A 175 -5.68 -15.50 -9.50
N PHE A 176 -6.90 -15.29 -9.01
CA PHE A 176 -7.82 -16.38 -8.62
C PHE A 176 -8.86 -16.72 -9.72
N GLY A 177 -8.80 -16.00 -10.83
CA GLY A 177 -9.78 -16.14 -11.91
C GLY A 177 -11.06 -15.33 -11.67
N LYS A 178 -11.88 -15.27 -12.72
CA LYS A 178 -13.23 -14.70 -12.64
C LYS A 178 -14.09 -15.69 -11.84
N ALA A 179 -14.64 -15.23 -10.73
CA ALA A 179 -15.66 -16.01 -10.04
C ALA A 179 -16.84 -16.22 -11.02
N ASP A 180 -17.43 -17.39 -11.02
CA ASP A 180 -18.55 -17.70 -11.91
C ASP A 180 -19.68 -16.70 -11.66
N ASP A 181 -19.91 -15.82 -12.63
CA ASP A 181 -21.06 -14.94 -12.65
C ASP A 181 -22.23 -15.76 -13.23
N PRO A 182 -23.33 -15.96 -12.49
CA PRO A 182 -24.47 -16.73 -12.97
C PRO A 182 -25.11 -16.10 -14.24
N SER A 183 -24.69 -14.90 -14.65
CA SER A 183 -25.14 -14.24 -15.88
C SER A 183 -24.35 -14.65 -17.14
N ASP A 184 -23.26 -15.40 -17.00
CA ASP A 184 -22.43 -15.87 -18.13
C ASP A 184 -22.84 -17.29 -18.65
N SER A 185 -23.99 -17.84 -18.20
CA SER A 185 -24.57 -19.14 -18.65
C SER A 185 -25.72 -18.97 -19.62
#